data_77d1212398f344c289c55d037c45e1d1
#
_entry.id   77d1212398f344c289c55d037c45e1d1
#
_cell.length_a   1.000
_cell.length_b   1.000
_cell.length_c   1.000
_cell.angle_alpha   90.00
_cell.angle_beta   90.00
_cell.angle_gamma   90.00
#
_symmetry.space_group_name_H-M   'P 1'
#
loop_
_entity.id
_entity.type
_entity.pdbx_description
1 polymer ?
#
loop_
_entity_poly.entity_id
_entity_poly.type
_entity_poly.pdbx_seq_one_letter_code
_entity_poly.pdbx_strand_id
1 'polypeptide(L)'
;TTLFRSQLDRTYQLNFGGNMDFFNMLERERLESKKISKTGAVTSQIGRAVQEDNVHVGPSDYVPWLTDRKWAYIRMEGTTFGNVPLNLEVKLEVWDSPNSAGVVIDAVRLAKLALDRGIGGALAGPSSYLMKTPPTQYTDDVARNLVEEFIAGDGARPAPNGVAEPVGEEFVVVS
;
A
#
# COMPACT_ATOMS: atom_id res chain seq x y z
N THR A 1 -11.19 8.81 -7.14
CA THR A 1 -10.40 9.86 -6.51
C THR A 1 -11.27 11.02 -6.09
N THR A 2 -11.44 11.19 -4.80
CA THR A 2 -12.24 12.27 -4.22
C THR A 2 -11.58 13.64 -4.36
N LEU A 3 -10.26 13.68 -4.56
CA LEU A 3 -9.55 14.93 -4.78
C LEU A 3 -9.96 15.52 -6.14
N PHE A 4 -10.53 16.70 -6.14
CA PHE A 4 -11.01 17.44 -7.31
C PHE A 4 -12.12 16.73 -8.13
N ARG A 5 -12.77 15.69 -7.59
CA ARG A 5 -13.73 14.86 -8.36
C ARG A 5 -13.17 14.40 -9.71
N SER A 6 -11.89 14.05 -9.72
CA SER A 6 -11.17 13.66 -10.91
C SER A 6 -11.20 12.14 -11.11
N GLN A 7 -11.06 11.74 -12.35
CA GLN A 7 -10.86 10.36 -12.75
C GLN A 7 -9.40 10.16 -13.11
N LEU A 8 -8.75 9.15 -12.51
CA LEU A 8 -7.38 8.80 -12.84
C LEU A 8 -7.36 7.93 -14.09
N ASP A 9 -6.63 8.32 -15.11
CA ASP A 9 -6.50 7.59 -16.37
C ASP A 9 -5.19 6.81 -16.43
N ARG A 10 -4.08 7.40 -15.97
CA ARG A 10 -2.78 6.75 -15.91
C ARG A 10 -1.89 7.37 -14.83
N THR A 11 -0.95 6.57 -14.35
CA THR A 11 0.00 7.01 -13.32
C THR A 11 1.33 6.30 -13.44
N TYR A 12 2.39 7.00 -13.09
CA TYR A 12 3.65 6.33 -12.81
C TYR A 12 4.27 6.85 -11.51
N GLN A 13 5.04 5.97 -10.88
CA GLN A 13 5.89 6.30 -9.74
C GLN A 13 7.29 5.74 -9.98
N LEU A 14 8.27 6.61 -10.00
CA LEU A 14 9.68 6.27 -10.09
C LEU A 14 10.32 6.47 -8.72
N ASN A 15 11.06 5.48 -8.25
CA ASN A 15 11.72 5.52 -6.96
C ASN A 15 13.21 5.26 -7.10
N PHE A 16 14.03 6.05 -6.44
CA PHE A 16 15.45 5.79 -6.31
C PHE A 16 15.92 6.16 -4.90
N GLY A 17 16.99 5.54 -4.47
CA GLY A 17 17.54 5.72 -3.14
C GLY A 17 18.93 5.12 -3.00
N GLY A 18 19.54 5.30 -1.84
CA GLY A 18 20.91 4.87 -1.58
C GLY A 18 21.05 3.78 -0.51
N ASN A 19 19.96 3.23 0.01
CA ASN A 19 20.01 2.16 0.99
C ASN A 19 20.11 0.76 0.35
N MET A 20 20.33 -0.26 1.17
CA MET A 20 20.49 -1.64 0.72
C MET A 20 19.27 -2.22 0.01
N ASP A 21 18.09 -1.68 0.27
CA ASP A 21 16.86 -2.08 -0.42
C ASP A 21 16.91 -1.74 -1.91
N PHE A 22 17.46 -0.56 -2.25
CA PHE A 22 17.65 -0.15 -3.64
C PHE A 22 18.84 -0.88 -4.28
N PHE A 23 19.92 -1.13 -3.54
CA PHE A 23 21.03 -1.95 -4.02
C PHE A 23 20.58 -3.37 -4.38
N ASN A 24 19.82 -4.02 -3.51
CA ASN A 24 19.29 -5.37 -3.74
C ASN A 24 18.29 -5.46 -4.90
N MET A 25 17.74 -4.34 -5.35
CA MET A 25 16.81 -4.32 -6.49
C MET A 25 17.49 -4.32 -7.85
N LEU A 26 18.82 -4.23 -7.90
CA LEU A 26 19.59 -4.43 -9.13
C LEU A 26 19.55 -5.90 -9.60
N GLU A 27 19.17 -6.85 -8.72
CA GLU A 27 18.92 -8.25 -9.09
C GLU A 27 17.54 -8.41 -9.74
N ARG A 28 17.50 -8.89 -10.98
CA ARG A 28 16.28 -8.98 -11.82
C ARG A 28 15.11 -9.71 -11.18
N GLU A 29 15.35 -10.86 -10.53
CA GLU A 29 14.28 -11.66 -9.91
C GLU A 29 13.57 -10.92 -8.76
N ARG A 30 14.33 -10.15 -7.97
CA ARG A 30 13.77 -9.32 -6.89
C ARG A 30 13.03 -8.10 -7.41
N LEU A 31 13.43 -7.59 -8.58
CA LEU A 31 12.79 -6.47 -9.23
C LEU A 31 11.34 -6.79 -9.60
N GLU A 32 11.07 -7.92 -10.20
CA GLU A 32 9.73 -8.35 -10.64
C GLU A 32 8.78 -8.53 -9.44
N SER A 33 9.22 -9.25 -8.42
CA SER A 33 8.42 -9.45 -7.20
C SER A 33 8.05 -8.13 -6.50
N LYS A 34 9.01 -7.20 -6.41
CA LYS A 34 8.76 -5.88 -5.82
C LYS A 34 7.88 -4.99 -6.70
N LYS A 35 7.95 -5.11 -8.02
CA LYS A 35 7.09 -4.39 -8.96
C LYS A 35 5.64 -4.83 -8.78
N ILE A 36 5.37 -6.13 -8.73
CA ILE A 36 4.02 -6.69 -8.53
C ILE A 36 3.42 -6.20 -7.21
N SER A 37 4.13 -6.31 -6.09
CA SER A 37 3.62 -5.90 -4.78
C SER A 37 3.35 -4.39 -4.67
N LYS A 38 4.19 -3.56 -5.29
CA LYS A 38 4.01 -2.10 -5.28
C LYS A 38 2.85 -1.68 -6.20
N THR A 39 2.73 -2.28 -7.36
CA THR A 39 1.62 -2.02 -8.29
C THR A 39 0.29 -2.41 -7.63
N GLY A 40 0.22 -3.58 -7.02
CA GLY A 40 -0.97 -4.05 -6.29
C GLY A 40 -1.40 -3.10 -5.16
N ALA A 41 -0.45 -2.58 -4.39
CA ALA A 41 -0.75 -1.62 -3.33
C ALA A 41 -1.37 -0.31 -3.86
N VAL A 42 -0.97 0.15 -5.05
CA VAL A 42 -1.53 1.35 -5.68
C VAL A 42 -2.89 1.04 -6.32
N THR A 43 -3.00 -0.03 -7.07
CA THR A 43 -4.23 -0.37 -7.82
C THR A 43 -5.39 -0.71 -6.90
N SER A 44 -5.13 -1.32 -5.74
CA SER A 44 -6.16 -1.61 -4.73
C SER A 44 -6.87 -0.37 -4.17
N GLN A 45 -6.24 0.80 -4.24
CA GLN A 45 -6.80 2.07 -3.76
C GLN A 45 -7.46 2.91 -4.87
N ILE A 46 -7.39 2.45 -6.11
CA ILE A 46 -8.04 3.11 -7.24
C ILE A 46 -9.45 2.54 -7.37
N GLY A 47 -10.47 3.35 -7.15
CA GLY A 47 -11.89 2.93 -7.11
C GLY A 47 -12.47 2.44 -8.45
N ARG A 48 -11.63 2.17 -9.46
CA ARG A 48 -11.98 1.58 -10.75
C ARG A 48 -10.78 0.82 -11.33
N ALA A 49 -11.05 -0.08 -12.26
CA ALA A 49 -10.01 -0.74 -13.02
C ALA A 49 -9.29 0.28 -13.93
N VAL A 50 -7.98 0.40 -13.79
CA VAL A 50 -7.07 1.08 -14.71
C VAL A 50 -6.33 0.02 -15.48
N GLN A 51 -6.19 0.19 -16.80
CA GLN A 51 -5.46 -0.77 -17.63
C GLN A 51 -4.04 -0.93 -17.10
N GLU A 52 -3.52 -2.15 -17.10
CA GLU A 52 -2.22 -2.48 -16.53
C GLU A 52 -1.08 -1.64 -17.11
N ASP A 53 -1.10 -1.41 -18.42
CA ASP A 53 -0.11 -0.57 -19.13
C ASP A 53 -0.17 0.92 -18.74
N ASN A 54 -1.24 1.34 -18.10
CA ASN A 54 -1.42 2.71 -17.62
C ASN A 54 -0.95 2.92 -16.17
N VAL A 55 -0.44 1.88 -15.53
CA VAL A 55 0.09 1.95 -14.16
C VAL A 55 1.53 1.44 -14.13
N HIS A 56 2.45 2.33 -13.82
CA HIS A 56 3.84 1.94 -13.64
C HIS A 56 4.31 2.36 -12.25
N VAL A 57 4.64 1.38 -11.42
CA VAL A 57 5.22 1.60 -10.08
C VAL A 57 6.47 0.75 -9.96
N GLY A 58 7.61 1.39 -9.90
CA GLY A 58 8.86 0.65 -9.85
C GLY A 58 9.92 1.28 -8.96
N PRO A 59 10.84 0.45 -8.48
CA PRO A 59 12.18 0.91 -8.19
C PRO A 59 12.84 1.29 -9.52
N SER A 60 13.47 2.46 -9.56
CA SER A 60 14.05 2.96 -10.80
C SER A 60 15.57 2.85 -10.79
N ASP A 61 16.24 3.19 -9.65
CA ASP A 61 17.69 3.20 -9.61
C ASP A 61 18.25 3.21 -8.19
N TYR A 62 19.55 2.91 -8.09
CA TYR A 62 20.35 2.97 -6.87
C TYR A 62 21.42 4.05 -7.00
N VAL A 63 21.44 4.98 -6.06
CA VAL A 63 22.38 6.08 -6.00
C VAL A 63 23.11 6.04 -4.64
N PRO A 64 24.35 5.47 -4.56
CA PRO A 64 25.01 5.18 -3.28
C PRO A 64 25.17 6.36 -2.33
N TRP A 65 25.48 7.54 -2.86
CA TRP A 65 25.70 8.74 -2.05
C TRP A 65 24.44 9.32 -1.40
N LEU A 66 23.23 8.85 -1.80
CA LEU A 66 21.98 9.19 -1.12
C LEU A 66 21.88 8.54 0.25
N THR A 67 22.61 7.46 0.51
CA THR A 67 22.59 6.71 1.77
C THR A 67 21.17 6.25 2.13
N ASP A 68 20.60 6.73 3.23
CA ASP A 68 19.23 6.38 3.64
C ASP A 68 18.13 7.24 3.00
N ARG A 69 18.50 8.21 2.18
CA ARG A 69 17.52 9.05 1.48
C ARG A 69 16.88 8.31 0.31
N LYS A 70 15.61 8.56 0.15
CA LYS A 70 14.78 7.99 -0.91
C LYS A 70 13.95 9.08 -1.55
N TRP A 71 13.87 9.03 -2.86
CA TRP A 71 13.06 9.90 -3.68
C TRP A 71 11.94 9.12 -4.35
N ALA A 72 10.76 9.73 -4.44
CA ALA A 72 9.67 9.28 -5.28
C ALA A 72 9.21 10.42 -6.18
N TYR A 73 9.18 10.16 -7.47
CA TYR A 73 8.52 11.00 -8.46
C TYR A 73 7.23 10.33 -8.87
N ILE A 74 6.11 10.99 -8.62
CA ILE A 74 4.78 10.48 -8.91
C ILE A 74 4.12 11.43 -9.89
N ARG A 75 3.64 10.89 -11.00
CA ARG A 75 2.78 11.61 -11.92
C ARG A 75 1.45 10.89 -12.05
N MET A 76 0.39 11.65 -11.94
CA MET A 76 -0.98 11.20 -12.17
C MET A 76 -1.59 12.04 -13.26
N GLU A 77 -2.15 11.39 -14.26
CA GLU A 77 -2.87 12.02 -15.35
C GLU A 77 -4.31 11.54 -15.34
N GLY A 78 -5.21 12.46 -15.55
CA GLY A 78 -6.62 12.15 -15.47
C GLY A 78 -7.50 13.24 -16.06
N THR A 79 -8.77 13.10 -15.84
CA THR A 79 -9.80 14.04 -16.28
C THR A 79 -10.64 14.51 -15.09
N THR A 80 -11.04 15.74 -15.15
CA THR A 80 -11.97 16.37 -14.21
C THR A 80 -13.29 16.70 -14.90
N PHE A 81 -14.14 17.47 -14.23
CA PHE A 81 -15.43 17.87 -14.76
C PHE A 81 -15.32 18.45 -16.18
N GLY A 82 -16.23 18.07 -17.06
CA GLY A 82 -16.23 18.49 -18.45
C GLY A 82 -15.14 17.85 -19.33
N ASN A 83 -14.57 16.72 -18.87
CA ASN A 83 -13.46 16.03 -19.55
C ASN A 83 -12.20 16.90 -19.71
N VAL A 84 -12.01 17.85 -18.82
CA VAL A 84 -10.81 18.70 -18.82
C VAL A 84 -9.63 17.89 -18.28
N PRO A 85 -8.47 17.86 -18.97
CA PRO A 85 -7.27 17.18 -18.50
C PRO A 85 -6.79 17.72 -17.14
N LEU A 86 -6.40 16.82 -16.24
CA LEU A 86 -5.76 17.13 -14.97
C LEU A 86 -4.46 16.35 -14.85
N ASN A 87 -3.38 17.05 -14.58
CA ASN A 87 -2.08 16.46 -14.29
C ASN A 87 -1.65 16.86 -12.88
N LEU A 88 -1.19 15.88 -12.10
CA LEU A 88 -0.62 16.10 -10.78
C LEU A 88 0.79 15.49 -10.74
N GLU A 89 1.75 16.26 -10.28
CA GLU A 89 3.11 15.81 -10.04
C GLU A 89 3.43 15.98 -8.55
N VAL A 90 4.00 14.93 -7.95
CA VAL A 90 4.47 14.95 -6.58
C VAL A 90 5.94 14.50 -6.57
N LYS A 91 6.77 15.29 -5.92
CA LYS A 91 8.15 14.95 -5.61
C LYS A 91 8.26 14.80 -4.11
N LEU A 92 8.62 13.60 -3.65
CA LEU A 92 8.78 13.28 -2.26
C LEU A 92 10.23 12.87 -1.97
N GLU A 93 10.82 13.44 -0.95
CA GLU A 93 12.09 13.00 -0.38
C GLU A 93 11.86 12.61 1.08
N VAL A 94 12.35 11.43 1.45
CA VAL A 94 12.29 10.93 2.83
C VAL A 94 13.60 10.25 3.23
N TRP A 95 13.89 10.24 4.52
CA TRP A 95 14.82 9.28 5.12
C TRP A 95 14.04 7.99 5.36
N ASP A 96 14.39 6.94 4.65
CA ASP A 96 13.58 5.71 4.57
C ASP A 96 13.47 4.99 5.92
N SER A 97 14.57 4.88 6.65
CA SER A 97 14.59 4.19 7.94
C SER A 97 13.75 4.89 9.02
N PRO A 98 13.88 6.20 9.30
CA PRO A 98 12.99 6.88 10.23
C PRO A 98 11.52 6.87 9.79
N ASN A 99 11.27 6.96 8.48
CA ASN A 99 9.91 6.93 7.96
C ASN A 99 9.25 5.56 8.17
N SER A 100 9.99 4.48 7.98
CA SER A 100 9.47 3.12 8.22
C SER A 100 9.39 2.77 9.71
N ALA A 101 10.22 3.38 10.57
CA ALA A 101 10.23 3.12 12.00
C ALA A 101 8.87 3.37 12.66
N GLY A 102 8.15 4.40 12.27
CA GLY A 102 6.80 4.69 12.75
C GLY A 102 5.83 3.53 12.50
N VAL A 103 5.81 3.03 11.29
CA VAL A 103 4.97 1.87 10.92
C VAL A 103 5.37 0.61 11.68
N VAL A 104 6.68 0.35 11.84
CA VAL A 104 7.19 -0.80 12.59
C VAL A 104 6.80 -0.73 14.06
N ILE A 105 6.88 0.45 14.69
CA ILE A 105 6.47 0.64 16.08
C ILE A 105 4.99 0.29 16.25
N ASP A 106 4.12 0.75 15.39
CA ASP A 106 2.69 0.44 15.48
C ASP A 106 2.43 -1.05 15.21
N ALA A 107 3.11 -1.66 14.25
CA ALA A 107 3.00 -3.09 13.99
C ALA A 107 3.41 -3.93 15.24
N VAL A 108 4.51 -3.55 15.91
CA VAL A 108 4.97 -4.22 17.14
C VAL A 108 3.97 -4.06 18.28
N ARG A 109 3.41 -2.86 18.45
CA ARG A 109 2.38 -2.59 19.49
C ARG A 109 1.11 -3.42 19.25
N LEU A 110 0.64 -3.50 18.00
CA LEU A 110 -0.52 -4.31 17.64
C LEU A 110 -0.25 -5.81 17.82
N ALA A 111 0.94 -6.28 17.43
CA ALA A 111 1.36 -7.66 17.67
C ALA A 111 1.43 -7.99 19.18
N LYS A 112 1.97 -7.08 19.99
CA LYS A 112 2.00 -7.25 21.45
C LYS A 112 0.59 -7.31 22.04
N LEU A 113 -0.30 -6.44 21.58
CA LEU A 113 -1.71 -6.44 22.01
C LEU A 113 -2.42 -7.76 21.65
N ALA A 114 -2.14 -8.33 20.46
CA ALA A 114 -2.65 -9.63 20.06
C ALA A 114 -2.15 -10.73 20.99
N LEU A 115 -0.85 -10.75 21.29
CA LEU A 115 -0.25 -11.72 22.22
C LEU A 115 -0.89 -11.65 23.62
N ASP A 116 -1.07 -10.44 24.16
CA ASP A 116 -1.69 -10.23 25.46
C ASP A 116 -3.15 -10.71 25.53
N ARG A 117 -3.82 -10.69 24.39
CA ARG A 117 -5.20 -11.19 24.24
C ARG A 117 -5.29 -12.66 23.83
N GLY A 118 -4.17 -13.36 23.68
CA GLY A 118 -4.12 -14.74 23.22
C GLY A 118 -4.62 -14.93 21.79
N ILE A 119 -4.51 -13.88 20.94
CA ILE A 119 -4.91 -13.92 19.54
C ILE A 119 -3.70 -14.29 18.70
N GLY A 120 -3.80 -15.42 17.98
CA GLY A 120 -2.77 -15.90 17.05
C GLY A 120 -3.24 -15.79 15.59
N GLY A 121 -2.29 -15.99 14.66
CA GLY A 121 -2.55 -15.93 13.23
C GLY A 121 -2.44 -14.53 12.65
N ALA A 122 -2.90 -14.36 11.41
CA ALA A 122 -2.86 -13.08 10.72
C ALA A 122 -3.92 -12.11 11.27
N LEU A 123 -3.49 -10.91 11.62
CA LEU A 123 -4.39 -9.83 12.03
C LEU A 123 -4.87 -9.09 10.77
N ALA A 124 -6.07 -9.41 10.29
CA ALA A 124 -6.56 -8.94 8.98
C ALA A 124 -6.52 -7.40 8.84
N GLY A 125 -7.11 -6.68 9.79
CA GLY A 125 -7.10 -5.21 9.80
C GLY A 125 -5.69 -4.62 9.88
N PRO A 126 -4.89 -4.93 10.91
CA PRO A 126 -3.51 -4.46 11.02
C PRO A 126 -2.64 -4.82 9.81
N SER A 127 -2.76 -6.03 9.28
CA SER A 127 -1.98 -6.44 8.10
C SER A 127 -2.38 -5.65 6.85
N SER A 128 -3.66 -5.42 6.64
CA SER A 128 -4.14 -4.64 5.50
C SER A 128 -3.74 -3.16 5.59
N TYR A 129 -3.72 -2.59 6.79
CA TYR A 129 -3.38 -1.19 6.98
C TYR A 129 -1.88 -0.92 6.93
N LEU A 130 -1.05 -1.84 7.43
CA LEU A 130 0.38 -1.60 7.61
C LEU A 130 1.26 -2.31 6.57
N MET A 131 0.78 -3.36 5.91
CA MET A 131 1.60 -4.22 5.05
C MET A 131 1.21 -4.10 3.58
N LYS A 132 2.19 -4.26 2.68
CA LYS A 132 1.98 -4.14 1.23
C LYS A 132 1.26 -5.34 0.62
N THR A 133 1.41 -6.52 1.24
CA THR A 133 0.85 -7.78 0.75
C THR A 133 0.17 -8.50 1.91
N PRO A 134 -0.95 -7.99 2.40
CA PRO A 134 -1.71 -8.61 3.47
C PRO A 134 -2.44 -9.86 2.96
N PRO A 135 -2.85 -10.78 3.85
CA PRO A 135 -3.69 -11.92 3.47
C PRO A 135 -5.02 -11.50 2.84
N THR A 136 -5.58 -10.39 3.31
CA THR A 136 -6.79 -9.75 2.76
C THR A 136 -6.51 -8.27 2.61
N GLN A 137 -6.71 -7.73 1.41
CA GLN A 137 -6.55 -6.31 1.13
C GLN A 137 -7.90 -5.60 1.25
N TYR A 138 -7.97 -4.64 2.15
CA TYR A 138 -9.08 -3.70 2.30
C TYR A 138 -8.68 -2.32 1.77
N THR A 139 -9.67 -1.46 1.55
CA THR A 139 -9.40 -0.03 1.37
C THR A 139 -8.85 0.58 2.65
N ASP A 140 -8.11 1.67 2.55
CA ASP A 140 -7.47 2.30 3.70
C ASP A 140 -8.46 2.67 4.82
N ASP A 141 -9.64 3.18 4.46
CA ASP A 141 -10.67 3.55 5.43
C ASP A 141 -11.19 2.33 6.19
N VAL A 142 -11.47 1.22 5.49
CA VAL A 142 -11.92 -0.03 6.11
C VAL A 142 -10.83 -0.63 6.98
N ALA A 143 -9.60 -0.70 6.45
CA ALA A 143 -8.46 -1.25 7.19
C ALA A 143 -8.18 -0.45 8.47
N ARG A 144 -8.26 0.88 8.43
CA ARG A 144 -8.13 1.75 9.59
C ARG A 144 -9.21 1.47 10.63
N ASN A 145 -10.47 1.40 10.23
CA ASN A 145 -11.56 1.11 11.15
C ASN A 145 -11.36 -0.24 11.85
N LEU A 146 -10.93 -1.27 11.11
CA LEU A 146 -10.62 -2.58 11.68
C LEU A 146 -9.44 -2.54 12.68
N VAL A 147 -8.47 -1.65 12.48
CA VAL A 147 -7.39 -1.42 13.46
C VAL A 147 -7.94 -0.77 14.73
N GLU A 148 -8.79 0.25 14.61
CA GLU A 148 -9.38 0.92 15.77
C GLU A 148 -10.29 -0.03 16.56
N GLU A 149 -11.12 -0.83 15.90
CA GLU A 149 -11.92 -1.89 16.52
C GLU A 149 -11.05 -2.93 17.24
N PHE A 150 -9.95 -3.34 16.60
CA PHE A 150 -8.99 -4.25 17.22
C PHE A 150 -8.36 -3.63 18.47
N ILE A 151 -8.00 -2.36 18.46
CA ILE A 151 -7.44 -1.65 19.62
C ILE A 151 -8.48 -1.56 20.75
N ALA A 152 -9.71 -1.19 20.43
CA ALA A 152 -10.81 -1.08 21.40
C ALA A 152 -11.18 -2.43 22.04
N GLY A 153 -10.90 -3.55 21.41
CA GLY A 153 -11.26 -4.88 21.88
C GLY A 153 -12.61 -5.37 21.36
N ASP A 154 -13.25 -4.59 20.49
CA ASP A 154 -14.56 -4.89 19.91
C ASP A 154 -14.48 -5.80 18.68
N GLY A 155 -13.27 -5.99 18.13
CA GLY A 155 -13.02 -6.84 16.97
C GLY A 155 -13.21 -8.32 17.27
N ALA A 156 -13.96 -9.01 16.43
CA ALA A 156 -14.19 -10.44 16.52
C ALA A 156 -12.86 -11.21 16.66
N ARG A 157 -12.83 -12.19 17.56
CA ARG A 157 -11.76 -13.21 17.60
C ARG A 157 -11.58 -13.75 16.19
N PRO A 158 -10.38 -13.83 15.64
CA PRO A 158 -10.15 -14.57 14.42
C PRO A 158 -10.72 -15.99 14.60
N ALA A 159 -11.43 -16.49 13.59
CA ALA A 159 -11.92 -17.84 13.60
C ALA A 159 -10.78 -18.81 13.89
N PRO A 160 -10.98 -19.87 14.68
CA PRO A 160 -9.90 -20.75 15.13
C PRO A 160 -9.17 -21.52 14.01
N ASN A 161 -9.56 -21.35 12.76
CA ASN A 161 -8.93 -21.96 11.58
C ASN A 161 -8.87 -20.97 10.40
N GLY A 162 -8.17 -19.87 10.57
CA GLY A 162 -7.35 -19.26 9.53
C GLY A 162 -8.01 -18.75 8.22
N VAL A 163 -9.33 -18.65 8.10
CA VAL A 163 -9.95 -17.96 6.96
C VAL A 163 -11.11 -17.12 7.50
N ALA A 164 -10.90 -15.83 7.65
CA ALA A 164 -11.99 -14.89 7.83
C ALA A 164 -12.78 -14.85 6.53
N GLU A 165 -14.05 -15.24 6.55
CA GLU A 165 -14.94 -14.94 5.42
C GLU A 165 -15.04 -13.41 5.25
N PRO A 166 -14.93 -12.90 4.03
CA PRO A 166 -15.12 -11.49 3.77
C PRO A 166 -16.52 -11.09 4.20
N VAL A 167 -16.62 -10.11 5.09
CA VAL A 167 -17.92 -9.46 5.38
C VAL A 167 -18.39 -8.86 4.06
N GLY A 168 -19.50 -9.41 3.56
CA GLY A 168 -19.98 -9.24 2.22
C GLY A 168 -20.14 -7.78 1.80
N GLU A 169 -19.39 -7.43 0.79
CA GLU A 169 -19.87 -6.65 -0.35
C GLU A 169 -19.25 -7.30 -1.58
N GLU A 170 -20.10 -7.91 -2.39
CA GLU A 170 -19.75 -8.48 -3.67
C GLU A 170 -19.13 -7.41 -4.56
N PHE A 171 -17.83 -7.54 -4.79
CA PHE A 171 -17.23 -6.87 -5.93
C PHE A 171 -17.74 -7.56 -7.19
N VAL A 172 -18.79 -7.01 -7.79
CA VAL A 172 -19.23 -7.39 -9.13
C VAL A 172 -18.11 -7.02 -10.10
N VAL A 173 -17.36 -8.03 -10.51
CA VAL A 173 -16.51 -7.93 -11.70
C VAL A 173 -17.47 -7.91 -12.88
N VAL A 174 -17.72 -6.73 -13.42
CA VAL A 174 -18.41 -6.59 -14.71
C VAL A 174 -17.38 -6.91 -15.79
N SER A 175 -17.62 -8.04 -16.44
CA SER A 175 -16.92 -8.51 -17.65
C SER A 175 -17.05 -7.54 -18.82
#